data_b8201d63fda9061f6682547858322aa8
#
_entry.id   b8201d63fda9061f6682547858322aa8
#
_cell.length_a   1.000
_cell.length_b   1.000
_cell.length_c   1.000
_cell.angle_alpha   90.00
_cell.angle_beta   90.00
_cell.angle_gamma   90.00
#
_symmetry.space_group_name_H-M   'P 1'
#
loop_
_entity.id
_entity.type
_entity.pdbx_description
1 polymer ?
#
loop_
_entity_poly.entity_id
_entity_poly.type
_entity_poly.pdbx_seq_one_letter_code
_entity_poly.pdbx_strand_id
1 'polypeptide(L)'
;GIVIINTCGFIESAKQESIDTIIRFSEAKEEGLVDRVYVTGCLSERYKDELKDGIPEVDAWFGTRDLPRLLKTLKADYKRELVGERLLTTPAHYAYLKIAEGCDRPCAFCAIPLMRGKHVSTPMEDLVKQAKSLAANGVRELILIAQDLTYYGLDIYRERKLAELVRRLSDVDGIDWIRLHYAFPTGFPMDVLDVMAERSNVCNYLDMPLQHASDDILKSMRRGITQEKMDRLIGDIRNRVPEIALRTTLICGFPGETEAHHQDMLEWTARMRFERVGCFTYSHEENTHAFKLEDDVSEEVKRKRVEAIMEQQAGISYELNQKFVGTQQRALVDRTEDGIW
;
A
#
# COMPACT_ATOMS: atom_id res chain seq x y z
N GLY A 1 -27.47 18.17 -6.11
CA GLY A 1 -26.73 17.39 -5.11
C GLY A 1 -25.29 17.86 -4.94
N ILE A 2 -24.56 17.30 -3.96
CA ILE A 2 -23.15 17.59 -3.71
C ILE A 2 -22.32 16.39 -4.18
N VAL A 3 -21.29 16.63 -4.97
CA VAL A 3 -20.29 15.61 -5.37
C VAL A 3 -18.98 15.89 -4.64
N ILE A 4 -18.39 14.83 -4.08
CA ILE A 4 -17.08 14.86 -3.45
C ILE A 4 -16.18 13.88 -4.19
N ILE A 5 -15.13 14.38 -4.82
CA ILE A 5 -14.19 13.59 -5.61
C ILE A 5 -12.93 13.35 -4.78
N ASN A 6 -12.69 12.09 -4.41
CA ASN A 6 -11.45 11.69 -3.74
C ASN A 6 -10.43 11.27 -4.81
N THR A 7 -9.35 12.03 -4.93
CA THR A 7 -8.40 11.96 -6.02
C THR A 7 -7.13 11.20 -5.68
N CYS A 8 -6.53 10.55 -6.67
CA CYS A 8 -5.20 9.96 -6.61
C CYS A 8 -4.18 10.85 -7.34
N GLY A 9 -3.03 11.11 -6.73
CA GLY A 9 -1.93 11.92 -7.29
C GLY A 9 -0.61 11.17 -7.30
N PHE A 10 -0.64 9.82 -7.33
CA PHE A 10 0.56 9.00 -7.13
C PHE A 10 1.34 8.74 -8.43
N ILE A 11 0.66 8.38 -9.51
CA ILE A 11 1.25 8.14 -10.83
C ILE A 11 0.46 8.88 -11.90
N GLU A 12 1.08 9.12 -13.07
CA GLU A 12 0.51 9.93 -14.14
C GLU A 12 -0.89 9.48 -14.58
N SER A 13 -1.08 8.17 -14.81
CA SER A 13 -2.38 7.63 -15.23
C SER A 13 -3.49 7.88 -14.19
N ALA A 14 -3.18 7.78 -12.90
CA ALA A 14 -4.14 8.05 -11.83
C ALA A 14 -4.40 9.57 -11.65
N LYS A 15 -3.41 10.42 -11.93
CA LYS A 15 -3.60 11.87 -12.00
C LYS A 15 -4.57 12.23 -13.12
N GLN A 16 -4.37 11.67 -14.33
CA GLN A 16 -5.22 11.92 -15.49
C GLN A 16 -6.67 11.48 -15.22
N GLU A 17 -6.88 10.24 -14.69
CA GLU A 17 -8.21 9.78 -14.31
C GLU A 17 -8.91 10.71 -13.31
N SER A 18 -8.14 11.22 -12.33
CA SER A 18 -8.66 12.16 -11.34
C SER A 18 -9.06 13.49 -11.97
N ILE A 19 -8.24 14.04 -12.88
CA ILE A 19 -8.51 15.28 -13.61
C ILE A 19 -9.74 15.11 -14.50
N ASP A 20 -9.81 14.06 -15.30
CA ASP A 20 -10.94 13.77 -16.18
C ASP A 20 -12.25 13.64 -15.37
N THR A 21 -12.18 13.03 -14.20
CA THR A 21 -13.33 12.94 -13.28
C THR A 21 -13.76 14.30 -12.76
N ILE A 22 -12.81 15.17 -12.39
CA ILE A 22 -13.10 16.53 -11.94
C ILE A 22 -13.78 17.33 -13.04
N ILE A 23 -13.22 17.32 -14.27
CA ILE A 23 -13.76 18.01 -15.43
C ILE A 23 -15.20 17.56 -15.71
N ARG A 24 -15.44 16.24 -15.77
CA ARG A 24 -16.78 15.68 -16.00
C ARG A 24 -17.83 16.18 -14.99
N PHE A 25 -17.49 16.26 -13.72
CA PHE A 25 -18.43 16.77 -12.70
C PHE A 25 -18.51 18.28 -12.67
N SER A 26 -17.49 19.01 -13.12
CA SER A 26 -17.57 20.44 -13.34
C SER A 26 -18.54 20.79 -14.49
N GLU A 27 -18.49 20.07 -15.61
CA GLU A 27 -19.44 20.18 -16.72
C GLU A 27 -20.88 19.85 -16.25
N ALA A 28 -21.05 18.75 -15.49
CA ALA A 28 -22.36 18.40 -14.93
C ALA A 28 -22.92 19.49 -13.98
N LYS A 29 -22.06 20.25 -13.30
CA LYS A 29 -22.47 21.40 -12.51
C LYS A 29 -22.92 22.56 -13.37
N GLU A 30 -22.24 22.88 -14.46
CA GLU A 30 -22.64 23.91 -15.43
C GLU A 30 -24.01 23.58 -16.07
N GLU A 31 -24.26 22.29 -16.31
CA GLU A 31 -25.55 21.80 -16.82
C GLU A 31 -26.67 21.78 -15.75
N GLY A 32 -26.36 22.12 -14.49
CA GLY A 32 -27.30 22.14 -13.38
C GLY A 32 -27.68 20.76 -12.82
N LEU A 33 -26.96 19.70 -13.20
CA LEU A 33 -27.16 18.33 -12.69
C LEU A 33 -26.57 18.14 -11.28
N VAL A 34 -25.56 18.96 -10.94
CA VAL A 34 -24.86 18.95 -9.66
C VAL A 34 -24.82 20.37 -9.10
N ASP A 35 -25.14 20.54 -7.81
CA ASP A 35 -25.13 21.87 -7.18
C ASP A 35 -23.72 22.30 -6.77
N ARG A 36 -22.90 21.37 -6.30
CA ARG A 36 -21.54 21.65 -5.81
C ARG A 36 -20.59 20.51 -6.07
N VAL A 37 -19.35 20.87 -6.39
CA VAL A 37 -18.22 19.93 -6.59
C VAL A 37 -17.13 20.26 -5.59
N TYR A 38 -16.76 19.28 -4.76
CA TYR A 38 -15.64 19.35 -3.83
C TYR A 38 -14.57 18.33 -4.23
N VAL A 39 -13.32 18.73 -4.17
CA VAL A 39 -12.19 17.84 -4.49
C VAL A 39 -11.32 17.65 -3.25
N THR A 40 -10.93 16.41 -3.00
CA THR A 40 -10.04 16.02 -1.89
C THR A 40 -9.07 14.94 -2.35
N GLY A 41 -8.09 14.62 -1.52
CA GLY A 41 -7.18 13.50 -1.78
C GLY A 41 -5.77 13.90 -2.20
N CYS A 42 -5.04 12.94 -2.77
CA CYS A 42 -3.60 13.08 -3.03
C CYS A 42 -3.26 14.07 -4.14
N LEU A 43 -4.05 14.09 -5.22
CA LEU A 43 -3.85 15.06 -6.31
C LEU A 43 -4.07 16.48 -5.79
N SER A 44 -5.17 16.67 -5.07
CA SER A 44 -5.49 17.96 -4.46
C SER A 44 -4.41 18.43 -3.48
N GLU A 45 -3.81 17.54 -2.69
CA GLU A 45 -2.70 17.91 -1.80
C GLU A 45 -1.46 18.39 -2.57
N ARG A 46 -1.14 17.74 -3.70
CA ARG A 46 0.07 18.05 -4.49
C ARG A 46 -0.06 19.30 -5.36
N TYR A 47 -1.24 19.51 -5.97
CA TYR A 47 -1.41 20.43 -7.10
C TYR A 47 -2.60 21.38 -6.94
N LYS A 48 -3.16 21.54 -5.71
CA LYS A 48 -4.42 22.30 -5.53
C LYS A 48 -4.33 23.75 -6.03
N ASP A 49 -3.18 24.40 -5.88
CA ASP A 49 -3.04 25.80 -6.28
C ASP A 49 -3.06 25.93 -7.80
N GLU A 50 -2.38 25.04 -8.52
CA GLU A 50 -2.37 24.96 -9.99
C GLU A 50 -3.74 24.55 -10.55
N LEU A 51 -4.34 23.51 -9.94
CA LEU A 51 -5.65 22.99 -10.37
C LEU A 51 -6.79 23.96 -10.08
N LYS A 52 -6.68 24.74 -9.01
CA LYS A 52 -7.69 25.77 -8.68
C LYS A 52 -7.77 26.87 -9.72
N ASP A 53 -6.62 27.24 -10.29
CA ASP A 53 -6.56 28.25 -11.35
C ASP A 53 -7.04 27.68 -12.69
N GLY A 54 -6.82 26.38 -12.93
CA GLY A 54 -7.21 25.69 -14.17
C GLY A 54 -8.67 25.20 -14.19
N ILE A 55 -9.30 24.96 -13.03
CA ILE A 55 -10.67 24.44 -12.92
C ILE A 55 -11.44 25.26 -11.88
N PRO A 56 -11.84 26.50 -12.19
CA PRO A 56 -12.52 27.42 -11.27
C PRO A 56 -13.95 26.96 -10.87
N GLU A 57 -14.54 26.02 -11.60
CA GLU A 57 -15.87 25.48 -11.34
C GLU A 57 -15.95 24.66 -10.05
N VAL A 58 -14.81 24.19 -9.51
CA VAL A 58 -14.73 23.46 -8.24
C VAL A 58 -14.94 24.41 -7.07
N ASP A 59 -15.96 24.14 -6.24
CA ASP A 59 -16.35 25.01 -5.12
C ASP A 59 -15.31 25.04 -3.99
N ALA A 60 -14.65 23.92 -3.71
CA ALA A 60 -13.56 23.88 -2.72
C ALA A 60 -12.60 22.71 -2.92
N TRP A 61 -11.33 22.96 -2.55
CA TRP A 61 -10.24 22.01 -2.59
C TRP A 61 -9.76 21.69 -1.18
N PHE A 62 -9.59 20.39 -0.90
CA PHE A 62 -9.17 19.85 0.39
C PHE A 62 -7.98 18.90 0.21
N GLY A 63 -6.98 19.04 1.07
CA GLY A 63 -5.86 18.11 1.10
C GLY A 63 -6.18 16.77 1.77
N THR A 64 -5.20 15.90 1.86
CA THR A 64 -5.33 14.55 2.45
C THR A 64 -5.62 14.58 3.95
N ARG A 65 -5.30 15.67 4.64
CA ARG A 65 -5.51 15.86 6.09
C ARG A 65 -6.66 16.82 6.41
N ASP A 66 -7.35 17.32 5.41
CA ASP A 66 -8.40 18.34 5.56
C ASP A 66 -9.80 17.76 5.84
N LEU A 67 -9.93 16.47 6.19
CA LEU A 67 -11.24 15.86 6.46
C LEU A 67 -12.09 16.65 7.47
N PRO A 68 -11.56 17.16 8.60
CA PRO A 68 -12.36 17.98 9.52
C PRO A 68 -12.90 19.27 8.87
N ARG A 69 -12.11 19.91 7.99
CA ARG A 69 -12.52 21.09 7.25
C ARG A 69 -13.59 20.79 6.20
N LEU A 70 -13.43 19.66 5.49
CA LEU A 70 -14.44 19.17 4.54
C LEU A 70 -15.79 18.93 5.25
N LEU A 71 -15.78 18.18 6.36
CA LEU A 71 -16.98 17.90 7.13
C LEU A 71 -17.64 19.18 7.68
N LYS A 72 -16.87 20.13 8.16
CA LYS A 72 -17.39 21.45 8.57
C LYS A 72 -18.06 22.19 7.41
N THR A 73 -17.48 22.13 6.21
CA THR A 73 -18.06 22.75 4.99
C THR A 73 -19.39 22.07 4.62
N LEU A 74 -19.52 20.78 4.85
CA LEU A 74 -20.74 20.01 4.66
C LEU A 74 -21.78 20.19 5.80
N LYS A 75 -21.45 20.99 6.83
CA LYS A 75 -22.23 21.12 8.07
C LYS A 75 -22.45 19.79 8.79
N ALA A 76 -21.52 18.86 8.63
CA ALA A 76 -21.51 17.56 9.31
C ALA A 76 -20.67 17.65 10.59
N ASP A 77 -21.15 17.04 11.67
CA ASP A 77 -20.41 16.96 12.92
C ASP A 77 -19.24 15.97 12.81
N TYR A 78 -18.02 16.47 12.97
CA TYR A 78 -16.85 15.61 13.16
C TYR A 78 -16.78 15.20 14.64
N LYS A 79 -17.18 13.98 14.94
CA LYS A 79 -17.05 13.42 16.30
C LYS A 79 -15.80 12.53 16.32
N ARG A 80 -14.73 12.99 16.99
CA ARG A 80 -13.50 12.22 17.18
C ARG A 80 -13.76 10.86 17.88
N GLU A 81 -14.81 10.80 18.69
CA GLU A 81 -15.26 9.60 19.39
C GLU A 81 -15.76 8.50 18.45
N LEU A 82 -16.19 8.87 17.23
CA LEU A 82 -16.59 7.95 16.18
C LEU A 82 -15.43 7.52 15.27
N VAL A 83 -14.19 7.91 15.58
CA VAL A 83 -13.01 7.42 14.87
C VAL A 83 -12.91 5.92 15.07
N GLY A 84 -13.13 5.16 13.99
CA GLY A 84 -13.26 3.69 14.02
C GLY A 84 -14.69 3.17 13.77
N GLU A 85 -15.71 3.99 13.97
CA GLU A 85 -17.08 3.71 13.53
C GLU A 85 -17.23 4.22 12.09
N ARG A 86 -17.01 3.34 11.13
CA ARG A 86 -17.12 3.65 9.71
C ARG A 86 -18.03 2.66 9.01
N LEU A 87 -18.74 3.13 8.00
CA LEU A 87 -19.40 2.24 7.05
C LEU A 87 -18.32 1.52 6.24
N LEU A 88 -18.27 0.20 6.33
CA LEU A 88 -17.37 -0.60 5.53
C LEU A 88 -17.89 -0.67 4.11
N THR A 89 -17.02 -0.39 3.14
CA THR A 89 -17.28 -0.58 1.71
C THR A 89 -16.64 -1.89 1.19
N THR A 90 -15.90 -2.58 2.06
CA THR A 90 -15.41 -3.94 1.84
C THR A 90 -16.51 -4.95 2.15
N PRO A 91 -16.40 -6.22 1.67
CA PRO A 91 -17.18 -7.31 2.21
C PRO A 91 -17.13 -7.36 3.75
N ALA A 92 -18.22 -7.81 4.39
CA ALA A 92 -18.39 -7.69 5.84
C ALA A 92 -17.34 -8.48 6.66
N HIS A 93 -16.72 -9.51 6.07
CA HIS A 93 -15.81 -10.42 6.76
C HIS A 93 -14.37 -9.90 6.91
N TYR A 94 -13.96 -8.85 6.17
CA TYR A 94 -12.65 -8.24 6.37
C TYR A 94 -12.67 -6.71 6.41
N ALA A 95 -11.67 -6.13 7.05
CA ALA A 95 -11.48 -4.69 7.07
C ALA A 95 -10.00 -4.31 7.04
N TYR A 96 -9.70 -3.19 6.37
CA TYR A 96 -8.39 -2.57 6.48
C TYR A 96 -8.30 -1.78 7.80
N LEU A 97 -7.28 -2.04 8.60
CA LEU A 97 -6.95 -1.27 9.78
C LEU A 97 -5.70 -0.43 9.51
N LYS A 98 -5.90 0.88 9.31
CA LYS A 98 -4.79 1.79 9.07
C LYS A 98 -4.12 2.15 10.38
N ILE A 99 -2.89 1.66 10.56
CA ILE A 99 -2.12 1.84 11.82
C ILE A 99 -1.27 3.10 11.84
N ALA A 100 -0.95 3.65 10.66
CA ALA A 100 -0.20 4.90 10.54
C ALA A 100 -0.52 5.59 9.20
N GLU A 101 -0.19 6.88 9.09
CA GLU A 101 -0.28 7.71 7.89
C GLU A 101 1.05 8.38 7.61
N GLY A 102 1.42 8.53 6.31
CA GLY A 102 2.66 9.18 5.89
C GLY A 102 3.88 8.26 5.92
N CYS A 103 5.02 8.74 5.42
CA CYS A 103 6.22 7.93 5.30
C CYS A 103 7.48 8.80 5.36
N ASP A 104 8.47 8.38 6.15
CA ASP A 104 9.76 9.05 6.28
C ASP A 104 10.88 8.38 5.46
N ARG A 105 10.55 7.40 4.61
CA ARG A 105 11.54 6.72 3.76
C ARG A 105 11.98 7.62 2.61
N PRO A 106 13.30 7.66 2.31
CA PRO A 106 13.86 8.55 1.30
C PRO A 106 13.82 7.98 -0.12
N CYS A 107 12.91 7.06 -0.44
CA CYS A 107 12.84 6.41 -1.76
C CYS A 107 12.78 7.43 -2.88
N ALA A 108 13.72 7.35 -3.84
CA ALA A 108 13.94 8.37 -4.85
C ALA A 108 12.74 8.57 -5.79
N PHE A 109 11.98 7.53 -6.05
CA PHE A 109 10.84 7.50 -6.98
C PHE A 109 9.49 7.84 -6.33
N CYS A 110 9.46 7.98 -5.01
CA CYS A 110 8.19 7.96 -4.28
C CYS A 110 7.70 9.36 -3.94
N ALA A 111 6.46 9.67 -4.36
CA ALA A 111 5.78 10.92 -4.08
C ALA A 111 4.96 10.91 -2.76
N ILE A 112 4.93 9.79 -2.03
CA ILE A 112 4.13 9.66 -0.79
C ILE A 112 4.42 10.76 0.24
N PRO A 113 5.69 11.12 0.55
CA PRO A 113 5.96 12.20 1.50
C PRO A 113 5.36 13.55 1.09
N LEU A 114 5.23 13.81 -0.22
CA LEU A 114 4.64 15.04 -0.75
C LEU A 114 3.11 15.10 -0.56
N MET A 115 2.45 13.93 -0.51
CA MET A 115 0.99 13.81 -0.44
C MET A 115 0.47 13.48 0.96
N ARG A 116 1.21 12.65 1.69
CA ARG A 116 0.80 12.13 3.00
C ARG A 116 1.64 12.65 4.15
N GLY A 117 2.74 13.36 3.84
CA GLY A 117 3.67 13.93 4.80
C GLY A 117 4.45 12.87 5.59
N LYS A 118 4.95 13.28 6.76
CA LYS A 118 5.72 12.43 7.66
C LYS A 118 4.87 11.32 8.28
N HIS A 119 5.55 10.23 8.68
CA HIS A 119 4.93 9.12 9.39
C HIS A 119 4.30 9.57 10.72
N VAL A 120 3.02 9.21 10.90
CA VAL A 120 2.25 9.48 12.12
C VAL A 120 1.51 8.20 12.51
N SER A 121 1.91 7.57 13.61
CA SER A 121 1.28 6.36 14.14
C SER A 121 -0.05 6.69 14.84
N THR A 122 -1.03 5.80 14.71
CA THR A 122 -2.23 5.82 15.54
C THR A 122 -1.92 5.16 16.89
N PRO A 123 -2.33 5.74 18.03
CA PRO A 123 -2.12 5.11 19.33
C PRO A 123 -2.65 3.68 19.40
N MET A 124 -1.91 2.81 20.07
CA MET A 124 -2.21 1.37 20.11
C MET A 124 -3.59 1.09 20.73
N GLU A 125 -3.96 1.83 21.77
CA GLU A 125 -5.25 1.72 22.44
C GLU A 125 -6.42 2.02 21.50
N ASP A 126 -6.26 3.04 20.65
CA ASP A 126 -7.27 3.41 19.65
C ASP A 126 -7.41 2.32 18.58
N LEU A 127 -6.31 1.70 18.15
CA LEU A 127 -6.31 0.61 17.18
C LEU A 127 -6.98 -0.65 17.75
N VAL A 128 -6.70 -0.99 19.01
CA VAL A 128 -7.35 -2.12 19.69
C VAL A 128 -8.85 -1.85 19.87
N LYS A 129 -9.24 -0.62 20.21
CA LYS A 129 -10.66 -0.22 20.30
C LYS A 129 -11.35 -0.36 18.94
N GLN A 130 -10.71 0.09 17.86
CA GLN A 130 -11.23 -0.05 16.49
C GLN A 130 -11.37 -1.53 16.10
N ALA A 131 -10.36 -2.36 16.39
CA ALA A 131 -10.41 -3.78 16.10
C ALA A 131 -11.57 -4.49 16.83
N LYS A 132 -11.80 -4.17 18.10
CA LYS A 132 -12.95 -4.69 18.87
C LYS A 132 -14.29 -4.28 18.25
N SER A 133 -14.43 -3.02 17.83
CA SER A 133 -15.64 -2.54 17.16
C SER A 133 -15.86 -3.26 15.82
N LEU A 134 -14.80 -3.46 15.03
CA LEU A 134 -14.87 -4.20 13.77
C LEU A 134 -15.26 -5.66 13.98
N ALA A 135 -14.67 -6.33 14.96
CA ALA A 135 -15.00 -7.72 15.33
C ALA A 135 -16.46 -7.85 15.76
N ALA A 136 -16.96 -6.92 16.60
CA ALA A 136 -18.36 -6.89 17.02
C ALA A 136 -19.35 -6.69 15.85
N ASN A 137 -18.90 -6.07 14.76
CA ASN A 137 -19.66 -5.89 13.52
C ASN A 137 -19.46 -7.02 12.50
N GLY A 138 -18.84 -8.13 12.89
CA GLY A 138 -18.72 -9.35 12.07
C GLY A 138 -17.44 -9.46 11.24
N VAL A 139 -16.49 -8.51 11.36
CA VAL A 139 -15.19 -8.61 10.70
C VAL A 139 -14.39 -9.75 11.32
N ARG A 140 -13.84 -10.62 10.47
CA ARG A 140 -13.05 -11.78 10.82
C ARG A 140 -11.57 -11.64 10.46
N GLU A 141 -11.26 -10.86 9.44
CA GLU A 141 -9.88 -10.58 9.03
C GLU A 141 -9.57 -9.09 9.14
N LEU A 142 -8.46 -8.77 9.84
CA LEU A 142 -7.87 -7.43 9.86
C LEU A 142 -6.66 -7.40 8.93
N ILE A 143 -6.70 -6.50 7.95
CA ILE A 143 -5.56 -6.23 7.08
C ILE A 143 -4.90 -4.93 7.57
N LEU A 144 -3.74 -5.07 8.22
CA LEU A 144 -3.00 -3.91 8.72
C LEU A 144 -2.33 -3.20 7.57
N ILE A 145 -2.60 -1.91 7.46
CA ILE A 145 -2.04 -1.05 6.41
C ILE A 145 -1.39 0.21 6.96
N ALA A 146 -0.31 0.61 6.32
CA ALA A 146 0.34 1.92 6.39
C ALA A 146 1.18 2.09 5.11
N GLN A 147 1.80 3.22 4.90
CA GLN A 147 2.82 3.38 3.87
C GLN A 147 4.11 2.62 4.23
N ASP A 148 4.36 2.43 5.51
CA ASP A 148 5.40 1.54 6.06
C ASP A 148 4.99 1.07 7.46
N LEU A 149 4.63 -0.21 7.60
CA LEU A 149 4.30 -0.80 8.91
C LEU A 149 5.49 -0.82 9.87
N THR A 150 6.71 -0.95 9.33
CA THR A 150 7.92 -1.17 10.16
C THR A 150 8.33 0.03 11.00
N TYR A 151 7.77 1.21 10.69
CA TYR A 151 7.98 2.44 11.48
C TYR A 151 6.98 2.64 12.62
N TYR A 152 5.95 1.80 12.69
CA TYR A 152 4.93 1.97 13.71
C TYR A 152 5.51 2.09 15.12
N GLY A 153 5.13 3.18 15.79
CA GLY A 153 5.49 3.50 17.17
C GLY A 153 6.73 4.37 17.34
N LEU A 154 7.61 4.49 16.33
CA LEU A 154 8.84 5.28 16.46
C LEU A 154 8.59 6.75 16.82
N ASP A 155 7.52 7.34 16.29
CA ASP A 155 7.14 8.74 16.53
C ASP A 155 6.54 8.97 17.92
N ILE A 156 5.65 8.07 18.37
CA ILE A 156 4.88 8.23 19.62
C ILE A 156 5.48 7.50 20.83
N TYR A 157 6.12 6.33 20.62
CA TYR A 157 6.69 5.50 21.68
C TYR A 157 8.22 5.52 21.73
N ARG A 158 8.89 6.15 20.72
CA ARG A 158 10.36 6.19 20.56
C ARG A 158 11.01 4.85 20.28
N GLU A 159 10.23 3.83 19.97
CA GLU A 159 10.67 2.49 19.58
C GLU A 159 9.66 1.84 18.62
N ARG A 160 10.10 0.81 17.89
CA ARG A 160 9.20 0.04 17.03
C ARG A 160 8.27 -0.82 17.88
N LYS A 161 6.98 -0.69 17.66
CA LYS A 161 5.92 -1.37 18.43
C LYS A 161 5.01 -2.24 17.57
N LEU A 162 5.44 -2.60 16.36
CA LEU A 162 4.61 -3.39 15.47
C LEU A 162 4.32 -4.78 16.06
N ALA A 163 5.34 -5.47 16.61
CA ALA A 163 5.16 -6.78 17.24
C ALA A 163 4.18 -6.72 18.42
N GLU A 164 4.32 -5.71 19.29
CA GLU A 164 3.42 -5.51 20.42
C GLU A 164 1.98 -5.24 19.97
N LEU A 165 1.82 -4.36 18.94
CA LEU A 165 0.51 -4.08 18.36
C LEU A 165 -0.14 -5.35 17.81
N VAL A 166 0.58 -6.12 16.98
CA VAL A 166 0.06 -7.36 16.38
C VAL A 166 -0.35 -8.35 17.47
N ARG A 167 0.45 -8.49 18.53
CA ARG A 167 0.12 -9.36 19.68
C ARG A 167 -1.17 -8.92 20.36
N ARG A 168 -1.34 -7.64 20.66
CA ARG A 168 -2.58 -7.09 21.26
C ARG A 168 -3.80 -7.20 20.33
N LEU A 169 -3.62 -7.05 19.03
CA LEU A 169 -4.70 -7.24 18.06
C LEU A 169 -5.08 -8.73 17.95
N SER A 170 -4.11 -9.64 18.08
CA SER A 170 -4.37 -11.09 18.05
C SER A 170 -5.16 -11.59 19.26
N ASP A 171 -5.18 -10.83 20.34
CA ASP A 171 -5.98 -11.11 21.56
C ASP A 171 -7.42 -10.58 21.46
N VAL A 172 -7.81 -9.96 20.33
CA VAL A 172 -9.18 -9.47 20.13
C VAL A 172 -10.09 -10.63 19.72
N ASP A 173 -11.07 -10.92 20.56
CA ASP A 173 -12.06 -11.96 20.27
C ASP A 173 -12.82 -11.69 18.98
N GLY A 174 -13.02 -12.73 18.18
CA GLY A 174 -13.74 -12.67 16.92
C GLY A 174 -12.88 -12.35 15.69
N ILE A 175 -11.59 -12.03 15.88
CA ILE A 175 -10.63 -11.88 14.77
C ILE A 175 -9.94 -13.22 14.51
N ASP A 176 -10.22 -13.81 13.36
CA ASP A 176 -9.65 -15.07 12.91
C ASP A 176 -8.31 -14.90 12.20
N TRP A 177 -8.09 -13.75 11.50
CA TRP A 177 -6.88 -13.48 10.75
C TRP A 177 -6.41 -12.03 10.88
N ILE A 178 -5.09 -11.87 10.99
CA ILE A 178 -4.38 -10.59 10.93
C ILE A 178 -3.33 -10.71 9.84
N ARG A 179 -3.41 -9.83 8.84
CA ARG A 179 -2.49 -9.79 7.69
C ARG A 179 -1.70 -8.50 7.67
N LEU A 180 -0.39 -8.60 7.39
CA LEU A 180 0.53 -7.46 7.33
C LEU A 180 0.82 -7.06 5.88
N HIS A 181 0.58 -5.79 5.55
CA HIS A 181 0.87 -5.22 4.24
C HIS A 181 1.89 -4.07 4.35
N TYR A 182 2.81 -3.96 3.34
CA TYR A 182 3.77 -2.87 3.18
C TYR A 182 4.84 -2.80 4.29
N ALA A 183 5.58 -3.89 4.45
CA ALA A 183 6.76 -3.92 5.29
C ALA A 183 8.01 -3.44 4.51
N PHE A 184 8.74 -2.47 5.05
CA PHE A 184 9.99 -2.01 4.43
C PHE A 184 11.15 -2.94 4.81
N PRO A 185 12.06 -3.31 3.87
CA PRO A 185 13.10 -4.31 4.17
C PRO A 185 14.17 -3.77 5.11
N THR A 186 14.60 -2.50 4.96
CA THR A 186 15.69 -1.95 5.77
C THR A 186 15.24 -1.66 7.19
N GLY A 187 15.86 -2.38 8.14
CA GLY A 187 15.52 -2.28 9.56
C GLY A 187 14.16 -2.93 9.88
N PHE A 188 13.81 -3.99 9.18
CA PHE A 188 12.63 -4.80 9.48
C PHE A 188 12.67 -5.31 10.94
N PRO A 189 11.60 -5.14 11.71
CA PRO A 189 11.53 -5.60 13.11
C PRO A 189 11.35 -7.12 13.16
N MET A 190 12.43 -7.84 13.44
CA MET A 190 12.46 -9.32 13.42
C MET A 190 11.56 -9.96 14.48
N ASP A 191 11.25 -9.27 15.57
CA ASP A 191 10.34 -9.69 16.63
C ASP A 191 8.88 -9.87 16.17
N VAL A 192 8.52 -9.26 15.05
CA VAL A 192 7.20 -9.50 14.40
C VAL A 192 7.08 -10.94 13.92
N LEU A 193 8.18 -11.54 13.46
CA LEU A 193 8.19 -12.95 13.01
C LEU A 193 7.94 -13.91 14.17
N ASP A 194 8.40 -13.57 15.37
CA ASP A 194 8.15 -14.37 16.56
C ASP A 194 6.65 -14.38 16.89
N VAL A 195 5.98 -13.22 16.74
CA VAL A 195 4.52 -13.15 16.91
C VAL A 195 3.78 -13.95 15.83
N MET A 196 4.25 -13.90 14.58
CA MET A 196 3.66 -14.70 13.48
C MET A 196 3.79 -16.21 13.75
N ALA A 197 4.91 -16.64 14.31
CA ALA A 197 5.13 -18.04 14.67
C ALA A 197 4.33 -18.49 15.92
N GLU A 198 4.10 -17.58 16.87
CA GLU A 198 3.40 -17.86 18.14
C GLU A 198 1.87 -17.85 18.01
N ARG A 199 1.32 -17.01 17.10
CA ARG A 199 -0.10 -16.70 17.05
C ARG A 199 -0.77 -17.28 15.79
N SER A 200 -1.61 -18.28 15.98
CA SER A 200 -2.29 -18.99 14.88
C SER A 200 -3.26 -18.12 14.06
N ASN A 201 -3.69 -16.98 14.59
CA ASN A 201 -4.53 -16.00 13.87
C ASN A 201 -3.72 -14.89 13.22
N VAL A 202 -2.39 -14.89 13.30
CA VAL A 202 -1.54 -14.01 12.48
C VAL A 202 -1.12 -14.79 11.23
N CYS A 203 -1.47 -14.27 10.06
CA CYS A 203 -1.22 -14.95 8.80
C CYS A 203 0.28 -15.11 8.54
N ASN A 204 0.70 -16.31 8.12
CA ASN A 204 2.04 -16.54 7.55
C ASN A 204 2.14 -15.89 6.17
N TYR A 205 2.02 -14.58 6.14
CA TYR A 205 2.03 -13.76 4.94
C TYR A 205 2.70 -12.41 5.22
N LEU A 206 3.61 -12.02 4.37
CA LEU A 206 4.27 -10.72 4.46
C LEU A 206 4.40 -10.09 3.08
N ASP A 207 3.93 -8.85 2.95
CA ASP A 207 4.10 -8.03 1.76
C ASP A 207 5.28 -7.05 1.98
N MET A 208 6.36 -7.26 1.24
CA MET A 208 7.61 -6.50 1.37
C MET A 208 8.07 -6.02 -0.01
N PRO A 209 7.72 -4.79 -0.41
CA PRO A 209 8.18 -4.23 -1.69
C PRO A 209 9.71 -4.04 -1.70
N LEU A 210 10.42 -4.87 -2.46
CA LEU A 210 11.89 -4.82 -2.59
C LEU A 210 12.34 -3.88 -3.69
N GLN A 211 11.53 -3.73 -4.72
CA GLN A 211 11.59 -2.78 -5.84
C GLN A 211 12.57 -3.18 -6.94
N HIS A 212 13.77 -3.66 -6.62
CA HIS A 212 14.76 -4.11 -7.59
C HIS A 212 15.74 -5.12 -6.94
N ALA A 213 16.57 -5.81 -7.74
CA ALA A 213 17.60 -6.71 -7.27
C ALA A 213 19.01 -6.12 -7.37
N SER A 214 19.31 -5.38 -8.43
CA SER A 214 20.65 -4.82 -8.65
C SER A 214 21.02 -3.74 -7.65
N ASP A 215 22.22 -3.84 -7.06
CA ASP A 215 22.72 -2.92 -6.03
C ASP A 215 22.84 -1.47 -6.53
N ASP A 216 23.25 -1.27 -7.78
CA ASP A 216 23.40 0.07 -8.37
C ASP A 216 22.05 0.76 -8.49
N ILE A 217 21.02 0.04 -8.93
CA ILE A 217 19.67 0.55 -9.04
C ILE A 217 19.04 0.75 -7.64
N LEU A 218 19.20 -0.20 -6.72
CA LEU A 218 18.76 -0.06 -5.32
C LEU A 218 19.36 1.17 -4.63
N LYS A 219 20.65 1.45 -4.90
CA LYS A 219 21.33 2.64 -4.40
C LYS A 219 20.75 3.92 -5.01
N SER A 220 20.53 3.94 -6.33
CA SER A 220 19.92 5.07 -7.04
C SER A 220 18.47 5.30 -6.59
N MET A 221 17.71 4.24 -6.34
CA MET A 221 16.37 4.26 -5.74
C MET A 221 16.37 4.67 -4.26
N ARG A 222 17.54 4.80 -3.61
CA ARG A 222 17.71 5.11 -2.17
C ARG A 222 17.02 4.09 -1.26
N ARG A 223 17.11 2.80 -1.59
CA ARG A 223 16.49 1.73 -0.79
C ARG A 223 17.25 1.39 0.48
N GLY A 224 18.54 1.73 0.57
CA GLY A 224 19.39 1.49 1.75
C GLY A 224 19.61 0.01 2.06
N ILE A 225 19.48 -0.85 1.06
CA ILE A 225 19.69 -2.30 1.17
C ILE A 225 20.40 -2.80 -0.11
N THR A 226 21.14 -3.89 0.01
CA THR A 226 21.81 -4.59 -1.10
C THR A 226 21.12 -5.92 -1.37
N GLN A 227 21.35 -6.52 -2.54
CA GLN A 227 20.84 -7.85 -2.89
C GLN A 227 21.24 -8.88 -1.83
N GLU A 228 22.51 -8.90 -1.41
CA GLU A 228 23.00 -9.82 -0.38
C GLU A 228 22.24 -9.68 0.96
N LYS A 229 21.95 -8.45 1.37
CA LYS A 229 21.16 -8.20 2.59
C LYS A 229 19.70 -8.62 2.43
N MET A 230 19.11 -8.47 1.23
CA MET A 230 17.78 -8.97 0.94
C MET A 230 17.74 -10.51 0.99
N ASP A 231 18.75 -11.18 0.42
CA ASP A 231 18.87 -12.64 0.45
C ASP A 231 18.92 -13.16 1.89
N ARG A 232 19.74 -12.54 2.75
CA ARG A 232 19.80 -12.88 4.17
C ARG A 232 18.46 -12.65 4.88
N LEU A 233 17.86 -11.47 4.66
CA LEU A 233 16.56 -11.15 5.29
C LEU A 233 15.47 -12.14 4.89
N ILE A 234 15.36 -12.48 3.61
CA ILE A 234 14.40 -13.48 3.10
C ILE A 234 14.66 -14.85 3.72
N GLY A 235 15.94 -15.26 3.80
CA GLY A 235 16.34 -16.50 4.45
C GLY A 235 15.97 -16.54 5.94
N ASP A 236 16.24 -15.48 6.67
CA ASP A 236 15.91 -15.36 8.09
C ASP A 236 14.38 -15.38 8.32
N ILE A 237 13.62 -14.71 7.46
CA ILE A 237 12.14 -14.73 7.50
C ILE A 237 11.61 -16.15 7.30
N ARG A 238 12.06 -16.85 6.26
CA ARG A 238 11.63 -18.22 5.95
C ARG A 238 12.04 -19.23 7.02
N ASN A 239 13.21 -19.03 7.64
CA ASN A 239 13.66 -19.88 8.75
C ASN A 239 12.82 -19.70 10.02
N ARG A 240 12.37 -18.46 10.32
CA ARG A 240 11.57 -18.18 11.51
C ARG A 240 10.10 -18.51 11.35
N VAL A 241 9.57 -18.32 10.14
CA VAL A 241 8.18 -18.61 9.81
C VAL A 241 8.16 -19.55 8.62
N PRO A 242 8.30 -20.87 8.83
CA PRO A 242 8.22 -21.85 7.77
C PRO A 242 6.90 -21.71 6.99
N GLU A 243 6.98 -21.89 5.68
CA GLU A 243 5.82 -21.77 4.77
C GLU A 243 5.20 -20.37 4.67
N ILE A 244 5.90 -19.33 5.10
CA ILE A 244 5.44 -17.96 4.89
C ILE A 244 5.28 -17.66 3.40
N ALA A 245 4.13 -17.09 3.05
CA ALA A 245 3.91 -16.54 1.72
C ALA A 245 4.49 -15.13 1.64
N LEU A 246 5.56 -14.96 0.88
CA LEU A 246 6.18 -13.65 0.63
C LEU A 246 5.63 -13.04 -0.65
N ARG A 247 5.06 -11.85 -0.51
CA ARG A 247 4.72 -10.99 -1.64
C ARG A 247 5.75 -9.87 -1.76
N THR A 248 6.19 -9.61 -2.98
CA THR A 248 7.03 -8.44 -3.28
C THR A 248 6.48 -7.62 -4.43
N THR A 249 6.99 -6.40 -4.55
CA THR A 249 6.72 -5.50 -5.67
C THR A 249 8.06 -5.07 -6.26
N LEU A 250 8.13 -5.09 -7.60
CA LEU A 250 9.30 -4.69 -8.39
C LEU A 250 8.93 -3.54 -9.32
N ILE A 251 9.92 -2.74 -9.70
CA ILE A 251 9.83 -1.65 -10.66
C ILE A 251 10.84 -1.90 -11.77
N CYS A 252 10.38 -1.93 -13.01
CA CYS A 252 11.20 -2.02 -14.21
C CYS A 252 11.32 -0.65 -14.89
N GLY A 253 12.49 -0.39 -15.47
CA GLY A 253 12.76 0.82 -16.24
C GLY A 253 13.03 2.05 -15.38
N PHE A 254 13.56 1.87 -14.18
CA PHE A 254 14.09 2.98 -13.40
C PHE A 254 15.27 3.63 -14.16
N PRO A 255 15.45 4.98 -14.10
CA PRO A 255 16.56 5.66 -14.77
C PRO A 255 17.91 5.00 -14.56
N GLY A 256 18.62 4.71 -15.66
CA GLY A 256 19.89 4.00 -15.66
C GLY A 256 19.80 2.47 -15.59
N GLU A 257 18.60 1.88 -15.61
CA GLU A 257 18.43 0.42 -15.65
C GLU A 257 18.82 -0.13 -17.03
N THR A 258 19.88 -0.90 -17.07
CA THR A 258 20.36 -1.57 -18.28
C THR A 258 19.72 -2.96 -18.45
N GLU A 259 19.96 -3.60 -19.59
CA GLU A 259 19.55 -4.99 -19.83
C GLU A 259 20.21 -5.95 -18.83
N ALA A 260 21.48 -5.71 -18.47
CA ALA A 260 22.18 -6.52 -17.46
C ALA A 260 21.52 -6.44 -16.08
N HIS A 261 21.05 -5.25 -15.67
CA HIS A 261 20.31 -5.07 -14.41
C HIS A 261 18.98 -5.80 -14.42
N HIS A 262 18.28 -5.79 -15.56
CA HIS A 262 17.03 -6.52 -15.72
C HIS A 262 17.23 -8.04 -15.69
N GLN A 263 18.26 -8.52 -16.36
CA GLN A 263 18.61 -9.95 -16.34
C GLN A 263 18.98 -10.43 -14.93
N ASP A 264 19.78 -9.64 -14.18
CA ASP A 264 20.08 -9.91 -12.76
C ASP A 264 18.79 -10.00 -11.92
N MET A 265 17.81 -9.12 -12.16
CA MET A 265 16.51 -9.15 -11.47
C MET A 265 15.70 -10.40 -11.82
N LEU A 266 15.69 -10.85 -13.08
CA LEU A 266 15.07 -12.11 -13.50
C LEU A 266 15.73 -13.32 -12.81
N GLU A 267 17.05 -13.42 -12.82
CA GLU A 267 17.79 -14.51 -12.18
C GLU A 267 17.57 -14.53 -10.67
N TRP A 268 17.55 -13.35 -10.04
CA TRP A 268 17.31 -13.20 -8.62
C TRP A 268 15.89 -13.62 -8.23
N THR A 269 14.87 -13.20 -8.97
CA THR A 269 13.47 -13.58 -8.69
C THR A 269 13.24 -15.07 -8.92
N ALA A 270 13.86 -15.66 -9.94
CA ALA A 270 13.85 -17.12 -10.18
C ALA A 270 14.43 -17.90 -8.99
N ARG A 271 15.53 -17.40 -8.41
CA ARG A 271 16.20 -18.00 -7.25
C ARG A 271 15.42 -17.81 -5.96
N MET A 272 14.86 -16.60 -5.74
CA MET A 272 14.09 -16.27 -4.51
C MET A 272 12.73 -16.95 -4.45
N ARG A 273 12.10 -17.25 -5.59
CA ARG A 273 10.82 -17.97 -5.68
C ARG A 273 9.76 -17.38 -4.73
N PHE A 274 9.44 -16.12 -4.93
CA PHE A 274 8.36 -15.47 -4.19
C PHE A 274 7.01 -16.11 -4.52
N GLU A 275 6.14 -16.23 -3.54
CA GLU A 275 4.78 -16.74 -3.73
C GLU A 275 3.94 -15.79 -4.59
N ARG A 276 4.19 -14.48 -4.46
CA ARG A 276 3.52 -13.43 -5.25
C ARG A 276 4.49 -12.32 -5.60
N VAL A 277 4.46 -11.87 -6.84
CA VAL A 277 5.17 -10.69 -7.32
C VAL A 277 4.18 -9.78 -8.04
N GLY A 278 4.22 -8.49 -7.72
CA GLY A 278 3.68 -7.43 -8.57
C GLY A 278 4.84 -6.71 -9.24
N CYS A 279 4.75 -6.43 -10.53
CA CYS A 279 5.76 -5.69 -11.25
C CYS A 279 5.11 -4.53 -12.00
N PHE A 280 5.74 -3.34 -11.93
CA PHE A 280 5.24 -2.11 -12.53
C PHE A 280 6.33 -1.42 -13.34
N THR A 281 5.93 -0.67 -14.35
CA THR A 281 6.82 0.28 -15.02
C THR A 281 7.14 1.45 -14.11
N TYR A 282 8.36 1.96 -14.17
CA TYR A 282 8.72 3.22 -13.51
C TYR A 282 7.89 4.37 -14.09
N SER A 283 7.33 5.20 -13.22
CA SER A 283 6.65 6.44 -13.56
C SER A 283 7.52 7.63 -13.15
N HIS A 284 7.81 8.53 -14.09
CA HIS A 284 8.68 9.68 -13.88
C HIS A 284 7.93 10.83 -13.20
N GLU A 285 7.84 10.78 -11.87
CA GLU A 285 6.99 11.66 -11.08
C GLU A 285 7.69 12.95 -10.65
N GLU A 286 7.05 14.07 -10.96
CA GLU A 286 7.51 15.41 -10.59
C GLU A 286 7.79 15.57 -9.10
N ASN A 287 8.75 16.42 -8.77
CA ASN A 287 9.14 16.73 -7.39
C ASN A 287 9.70 15.55 -6.58
N THR A 288 9.86 14.37 -7.18
CA THR A 288 10.62 13.27 -6.58
C THR A 288 12.13 13.43 -6.83
N HIS A 289 12.95 12.70 -6.08
CA HIS A 289 14.40 12.74 -6.32
C HIS A 289 14.77 12.13 -7.68
N ALA A 290 14.08 11.08 -8.10
CA ALA A 290 14.31 10.41 -9.36
C ALA A 290 13.92 11.27 -10.58
N PHE A 291 13.05 12.25 -10.42
CA PHE A 291 12.69 13.20 -11.48
C PHE A 291 13.89 14.01 -12.01
N LYS A 292 14.96 14.12 -11.23
CA LYS A 292 16.20 14.80 -11.64
C LYS A 292 17.11 13.96 -12.52
N LEU A 293 16.82 12.66 -12.63
CA LEU A 293 17.54 11.73 -13.48
C LEU A 293 16.91 11.78 -14.88
N GLU A 294 17.67 11.47 -15.91
CA GLU A 294 17.14 11.29 -17.25
C GLU A 294 16.34 9.98 -17.31
N ASP A 295 15.09 10.03 -17.77
CA ASP A 295 14.28 8.83 -18.01
C ASP A 295 14.70 8.19 -19.34
N ASP A 296 15.82 7.47 -19.29
CA ASP A 296 16.55 6.93 -20.42
C ASP A 296 16.06 5.56 -20.92
N VAL A 297 15.02 4.99 -20.25
CA VAL A 297 14.42 3.70 -20.62
C VAL A 297 13.06 3.95 -21.29
N SER A 298 12.94 3.57 -22.57
CA SER A 298 11.68 3.77 -23.30
C SER A 298 10.51 2.96 -22.69
N GLU A 299 9.29 3.48 -22.84
CA GLU A 299 8.07 2.83 -22.32
C GLU A 299 7.87 1.42 -22.90
N GLU A 300 8.29 1.19 -24.14
CA GLU A 300 8.25 -0.14 -24.76
C GLU A 300 9.17 -1.12 -24.03
N VAL A 301 10.40 -0.70 -23.70
CA VAL A 301 11.37 -1.51 -22.96
C VAL A 301 10.88 -1.76 -21.53
N LYS A 302 10.38 -0.73 -20.83
CA LYS A 302 9.78 -0.87 -19.50
C LYS A 302 8.70 -1.94 -19.49
N ARG A 303 7.77 -1.89 -20.45
CA ARG A 303 6.67 -2.85 -20.55
C ARG A 303 7.16 -4.28 -20.82
N LYS A 304 8.08 -4.46 -21.78
CA LYS A 304 8.66 -5.79 -22.07
C LYS A 304 9.35 -6.40 -20.86
N ARG A 305 10.04 -5.61 -20.06
CA ARG A 305 10.69 -6.05 -18.83
C ARG A 305 9.67 -6.49 -17.77
N VAL A 306 8.58 -5.74 -17.61
CA VAL A 306 7.47 -6.14 -16.73
C VAL A 306 6.84 -7.44 -17.20
N GLU A 307 6.55 -7.59 -18.50
CA GLU A 307 5.97 -8.80 -19.09
C GLU A 307 6.85 -10.02 -18.80
N ALA A 308 8.17 -9.92 -18.99
CA ALA A 308 9.11 -11.01 -18.72
C ALA A 308 9.12 -11.46 -17.24
N ILE A 309 9.13 -10.50 -16.30
CA ILE A 309 9.03 -10.80 -14.85
C ILE A 309 7.70 -11.48 -14.52
N MET A 310 6.60 -10.99 -15.06
CA MET A 310 5.27 -11.51 -14.77
C MET A 310 5.03 -12.90 -15.39
N GLU A 311 5.56 -13.17 -16.59
CA GLU A 311 5.52 -14.50 -17.21
C GLU A 311 6.31 -15.52 -16.37
N GLN A 312 7.55 -15.18 -15.97
CA GLN A 312 8.35 -16.01 -15.08
C GLN A 312 7.62 -16.28 -13.76
N GLN A 313 7.02 -15.24 -13.16
CA GLN A 313 6.30 -15.36 -11.90
C GLN A 313 5.04 -16.23 -12.03
N ALA A 314 4.35 -16.19 -13.14
CA ALA A 314 3.20 -17.07 -13.37
C ALA A 314 3.61 -18.56 -13.29
N GLY A 315 4.75 -18.93 -13.89
CA GLY A 315 5.33 -20.27 -13.77
C GLY A 315 5.68 -20.64 -12.33
N ILE A 316 6.39 -19.75 -11.63
CA ILE A 316 6.79 -19.96 -10.22
C ILE A 316 5.54 -20.13 -9.33
N SER A 317 4.55 -19.26 -9.48
CA SER A 317 3.30 -19.33 -8.70
C SER A 317 2.53 -20.62 -8.98
N TYR A 318 2.48 -21.07 -10.24
CA TYR A 318 1.87 -22.34 -10.59
C TYR A 318 2.56 -23.52 -9.87
N GLU A 319 3.88 -23.61 -9.96
CA GLU A 319 4.66 -24.66 -9.30
C GLU A 319 4.48 -24.67 -7.78
N LEU A 320 4.57 -23.49 -7.15
CA LEU A 320 4.40 -23.36 -5.70
C LEU A 320 3.00 -23.73 -5.23
N ASN A 321 1.98 -23.43 -6.02
CA ASN A 321 0.59 -23.76 -5.68
C ASN A 321 0.29 -25.27 -5.82
N GLN A 322 1.09 -26.04 -6.58
CA GLN A 322 0.90 -27.50 -6.69
C GLN A 322 0.99 -28.20 -5.33
N LYS A 323 1.75 -27.66 -4.38
CA LYS A 323 1.84 -28.22 -3.01
C LYS A 323 0.50 -28.25 -2.25
N PHE A 324 -0.46 -27.42 -2.67
CA PHE A 324 -1.78 -27.33 -2.03
C PHE A 324 -2.81 -28.28 -2.67
N VAL A 325 -2.52 -28.84 -3.84
CA VAL A 325 -3.44 -29.80 -4.52
C VAL A 325 -3.62 -31.04 -3.66
N GLY A 326 -4.87 -31.40 -3.38
CA GLY A 326 -5.22 -32.56 -2.52
C GLY A 326 -5.12 -32.28 -1.02
N THR A 327 -4.79 -31.05 -0.59
CA THR A 327 -4.78 -30.68 0.82
C THR A 327 -6.08 -29.95 1.23
N GLN A 328 -6.40 -29.97 2.52
CA GLN A 328 -7.47 -29.15 3.07
C GLN A 328 -6.91 -27.82 3.53
N GLN A 329 -7.56 -26.73 3.10
CA GLN A 329 -7.17 -25.37 3.46
C GLN A 329 -8.37 -24.64 4.12
N ARG A 330 -8.09 -23.85 5.15
CA ARG A 330 -9.09 -22.95 5.72
C ARG A 330 -9.17 -21.69 4.84
N ALA A 331 -10.38 -21.30 4.45
CA ALA A 331 -10.61 -20.12 3.63
C ALA A 331 -11.75 -19.26 4.16
N LEU A 332 -11.67 -17.94 3.96
CA LEU A 332 -12.82 -17.05 4.05
C LEU A 332 -13.45 -16.93 2.67
N VAL A 333 -14.75 -17.09 2.60
CA VAL A 333 -15.50 -16.89 1.35
C VAL A 333 -15.66 -15.40 1.13
N ASP A 334 -15.09 -14.90 0.03
CA ASP A 334 -15.11 -13.48 -0.31
C ASP A 334 -16.44 -13.09 -1.00
N ARG A 335 -16.86 -13.93 -1.93
CA ARG A 335 -18.14 -13.76 -2.64
C ARG A 335 -18.63 -15.11 -3.17
N THR A 336 -19.91 -15.18 -3.47
CA THR A 336 -20.52 -16.32 -4.18
C THR A 336 -21.08 -15.83 -5.50
N GLU A 337 -20.77 -16.55 -6.59
CA GLU A 337 -21.36 -16.31 -7.91
C GLU A 337 -21.99 -17.63 -8.39
N ASP A 338 -23.27 -17.59 -8.75
CA ASP A 338 -24.04 -18.76 -9.24
C ASP A 338 -23.94 -20.02 -8.35
N GLY A 339 -23.84 -19.82 -7.02
CA GLY A 339 -23.72 -20.93 -6.06
C GLY A 339 -22.32 -21.56 -5.99
N ILE A 340 -21.32 -20.96 -6.63
CA ILE A 340 -19.90 -21.32 -6.52
C ILE A 340 -19.25 -20.43 -5.46
N TRP A 341 -18.51 -21.05 -4.53
CA TRP A 341 -17.84 -20.43 -3.39
C TRP A 341 -16.40 -20.05 -3.70
#